data_777b87d5b33a70955c41770cba5c6014
#
_entry.id   777b87d5b33a70955c41770cba5c6014
#
_cell.length_a   1.000
_cell.length_b   1.000
_cell.length_c   1.000
_cell.angle_alpha   90.00
_cell.angle_beta   90.00
_cell.angle_gamma   90.00
#
_symmetry.space_group_name_H-M   'P 1'
#
loop_
_entity.id
_entity.type
_entity.pdbx_description
1 polymer ?
#
loop_
_entity_poly.entity_id
_entity_poly.type
_entity_poly.pdbx_seq_one_letter_code
_entity_poly.pdbx_strand_id
1 'polypeptide(L)'
;MTACWVLALAVMGGARADESLLNVSYDVTRELYEDINASFVASYAKSTGKSISIRQSHGASTSQALSVLYGRQADVVTMNHPTDIDLLAQRGKLLPENWRTRLPNSSSPYSTTVVFVVRKGNPKRIRDWDDLARPGIQVIIVDPKASGNGRYTYLAAWGYKLQRGGDDAQAKKFVKAIVADTPTFDTGGRGATMTFTQHGIGDVLVTFENEVASIIGGEGGENYEAIYPSISLLVEPPVALVDKVVDERNTREQAQAYLNYLWSSEAQQIIANHNLRPRDATILAMHSAKFPAIKTFTVEQVFGGWAKAEQTHFIDGGTLDEIVPKKRR
;
A
#
# COMPACT_ATOMS: atom_id res chain seq x y z
N MET A 1 -19.53 -66.63 38.60
CA MET A 1 -19.99 -65.28 38.19
C MET A 1 -18.78 -64.46 37.85
N THR A 2 -18.45 -64.38 36.55
CA THR A 2 -17.23 -63.67 36.03
C THR A 2 -17.69 -62.36 35.47
N ALA A 3 -17.34 -61.26 36.11
CA ALA A 3 -17.70 -59.91 35.68
C ALA A 3 -16.67 -59.44 34.62
N CYS A 4 -17.12 -59.25 33.35
CA CYS A 4 -16.36 -58.59 32.26
C CYS A 4 -16.45 -57.06 32.44
N TRP A 5 -15.31 -56.43 32.69
CA TRP A 5 -15.19 -54.97 32.62
C TRP A 5 -14.88 -54.57 31.18
N VAL A 6 -15.80 -53.89 30.52
CA VAL A 6 -15.59 -53.28 29.23
C VAL A 6 -14.94 -51.90 29.46
N LEU A 7 -13.68 -51.77 29.06
CA LEU A 7 -12.96 -50.51 29.11
C LEU A 7 -13.38 -49.67 27.88
N ALA A 8 -14.21 -48.65 28.09
CA ALA A 8 -14.53 -47.66 27.07
C ALA A 8 -13.35 -46.72 26.90
N LEU A 9 -12.58 -46.84 25.80
CA LEU A 9 -11.64 -45.84 25.39
C LEU A 9 -12.39 -44.58 24.89
N ALA A 10 -12.45 -43.56 25.73
CA ALA A 10 -12.85 -42.23 25.31
C ALA A 10 -11.76 -41.66 24.37
N VAL A 11 -12.04 -41.61 23.08
CA VAL A 11 -11.25 -40.84 22.12
C VAL A 11 -11.47 -39.39 22.47
N MET A 12 -10.53 -38.78 23.24
CA MET A 12 -10.45 -37.34 23.41
C MET A 12 -10.10 -36.77 22.06
N GLY A 13 -11.08 -36.32 21.29
CA GLY A 13 -10.89 -35.44 20.17
C GLY A 13 -10.24 -34.15 20.70
N GLY A 14 -8.93 -34.06 20.60
CA GLY A 14 -8.22 -32.82 20.92
C GLY A 14 -8.84 -31.69 20.09
N ALA A 15 -9.41 -30.72 20.76
CA ALA A 15 -9.78 -29.46 20.12
C ALA A 15 -8.51 -28.93 19.43
N ARG A 16 -8.44 -29.06 18.10
CA ARG A 16 -7.37 -28.45 17.32
C ARG A 16 -7.50 -26.94 17.55
N ALA A 17 -6.47 -26.34 18.13
CA ALA A 17 -6.41 -24.90 18.21
C ALA A 17 -6.61 -24.37 16.79
N ASP A 18 -7.56 -23.45 16.60
CA ASP A 18 -7.78 -22.81 15.33
C ASP A 18 -6.46 -22.17 14.86
N GLU A 19 -5.96 -22.63 13.72
CA GLU A 19 -4.74 -22.07 13.12
C GLU A 19 -5.02 -20.58 12.84
N SER A 20 -4.15 -19.69 13.30
CA SER A 20 -4.34 -18.26 13.13
C SER A 20 -3.10 -17.62 12.51
N LEU A 21 -3.29 -16.79 11.47
CA LEU A 21 -2.25 -15.94 10.89
C LEU A 21 -2.42 -14.50 11.34
N LEU A 22 -1.34 -13.76 11.38
CA LEU A 22 -1.34 -12.31 11.52
C LEU A 22 -0.81 -11.66 10.23
N ASN A 23 -1.67 -10.90 9.54
CA ASN A 23 -1.27 -9.99 8.46
C ASN A 23 -1.04 -8.60 9.02
N VAL A 24 0.19 -8.09 8.88
CA VAL A 24 0.56 -6.72 9.23
C VAL A 24 0.61 -5.88 7.95
N SER A 25 -0.25 -4.87 7.87
CA SER A 25 -0.55 -4.14 6.63
C SER A 25 -0.53 -2.62 6.80
N TYR A 26 -0.50 -1.90 5.70
CA TYR A 26 -0.68 -0.46 5.69
C TYR A 26 -2.17 -0.04 5.77
N ASP A 27 -2.43 1.21 6.18
CA ASP A 27 -3.74 1.66 6.68
C ASP A 27 -4.88 1.66 5.66
N VAL A 28 -4.62 2.06 4.43
CA VAL A 28 -5.66 2.23 3.39
C VAL A 28 -6.21 0.93 2.80
N THR A 29 -5.68 -0.22 3.21
CA THR A 29 -6.11 -1.56 2.74
C THR A 29 -6.91 -2.36 3.78
N ARG A 30 -7.37 -1.74 4.83
CA ARG A 30 -8.12 -2.42 5.89
C ARG A 30 -9.31 -3.19 5.36
N GLU A 31 -10.17 -2.51 4.63
CA GLU A 31 -11.42 -3.06 4.08
C GLU A 31 -11.13 -4.11 3.00
N LEU A 32 -10.10 -3.88 2.16
CA LEU A 32 -9.62 -4.86 1.18
C LEU A 32 -9.28 -6.18 1.86
N TYR A 33 -8.45 -6.14 2.92
CA TYR A 33 -8.02 -7.36 3.58
C TYR A 33 -9.09 -7.98 4.48
N GLU A 34 -10.11 -7.23 4.94
CA GLU A 34 -11.31 -7.81 5.55
C GLU A 34 -12.02 -8.74 4.56
N ASP A 35 -12.28 -8.28 3.33
CA ASP A 35 -12.95 -9.09 2.30
C ASP A 35 -12.07 -10.23 1.79
N ILE A 36 -10.78 -9.99 1.55
CA ILE A 36 -9.83 -11.04 1.15
C ILE A 36 -9.75 -12.13 2.24
N ASN A 37 -9.65 -11.74 3.51
CA ASN A 37 -9.56 -12.70 4.62
C ASN A 37 -10.82 -13.58 4.70
N ALA A 38 -12.00 -12.97 4.60
CA ALA A 38 -13.27 -13.72 4.61
C ALA A 38 -13.33 -14.73 3.44
N SER A 39 -12.96 -14.28 2.24
CA SER A 39 -12.95 -15.12 1.05
C SER A 39 -11.91 -16.24 1.13
N PHE A 40 -10.68 -15.92 1.59
CA PHE A 40 -9.63 -16.92 1.80
C PHE A 40 -10.03 -17.99 2.81
N VAL A 41 -10.56 -17.60 3.97
CA VAL A 41 -11.00 -18.53 5.02
C VAL A 41 -12.01 -19.53 4.47
N ALA A 42 -13.00 -19.07 3.71
CA ALA A 42 -13.99 -19.93 3.08
C ALA A 42 -13.36 -20.89 2.03
N SER A 43 -12.48 -20.36 1.18
CA SER A 43 -11.77 -21.13 0.17
C SER A 43 -10.83 -22.17 0.79
N TYR A 44 -10.11 -21.81 1.83
CA TYR A 44 -9.18 -22.69 2.55
C TYR A 44 -9.93 -23.83 3.25
N ALA A 45 -11.03 -23.53 3.93
CA ALA A 45 -11.88 -24.55 4.56
C ALA A 45 -12.44 -25.53 3.52
N LYS A 46 -12.90 -25.02 2.37
CA LYS A 46 -13.42 -25.86 1.29
C LYS A 46 -12.37 -26.80 0.68
N SER A 47 -11.14 -26.31 0.52
CA SER A 47 -10.07 -27.07 -0.14
C SER A 47 -9.34 -28.03 0.79
N THR A 48 -9.22 -27.71 2.08
CA THR A 48 -8.41 -28.48 3.04
C THR A 48 -9.23 -29.20 4.12
N GLY A 49 -10.50 -28.83 4.31
CA GLY A 49 -11.32 -29.29 5.43
C GLY A 49 -10.90 -28.72 6.81
N LYS A 50 -9.98 -27.74 6.83
CA LYS A 50 -9.45 -27.11 8.05
C LYS A 50 -10.00 -25.70 8.22
N SER A 51 -10.22 -25.28 9.48
CA SER A 51 -10.52 -23.88 9.80
C SER A 51 -9.23 -23.08 10.03
N ILE A 52 -9.26 -21.82 9.64
CA ILE A 52 -8.18 -20.85 9.86
C ILE A 52 -8.79 -19.49 10.18
N SER A 53 -8.12 -18.70 10.99
CA SER A 53 -8.47 -17.31 11.23
C SER A 53 -7.35 -16.38 10.79
N ILE A 54 -7.71 -15.22 10.22
CA ILE A 54 -6.72 -14.21 9.81
C ILE A 54 -6.96 -12.95 10.65
N ARG A 55 -5.99 -12.66 11.53
CA ARG A 55 -5.95 -11.39 12.25
C ARG A 55 -5.22 -10.36 11.40
N GLN A 56 -5.60 -9.09 11.54
CA GLN A 56 -4.95 -8.01 10.80
C GLN A 56 -4.57 -6.86 11.71
N SER A 57 -3.47 -6.19 11.36
CA SER A 57 -2.99 -4.97 12.00
C SER A 57 -2.69 -3.93 10.94
N HIS A 58 -3.31 -2.76 11.02
CA HIS A 58 -3.18 -1.69 10.05
C HIS A 58 -2.63 -0.41 10.68
N GLY A 59 -1.83 0.33 9.92
CA GLY A 59 -1.25 1.60 10.31
C GLY A 59 -0.32 2.15 9.22
N ALA A 60 0.41 3.22 9.51
CA ALA A 60 1.41 3.74 8.58
C ALA A 60 2.45 2.65 8.26
N SER A 61 2.73 2.42 6.95
CA SER A 61 3.47 1.25 6.47
C SER A 61 4.83 1.07 7.17
N THR A 62 5.64 2.11 7.22
CA THR A 62 6.95 2.06 7.90
C THR A 62 6.81 1.77 9.40
N SER A 63 5.79 2.33 10.07
CA SER A 63 5.53 2.04 11.49
C SER A 63 5.13 0.57 11.69
N GLN A 64 4.37 0.00 10.78
CA GLN A 64 4.01 -1.41 10.81
C GLN A 64 5.26 -2.30 10.59
N ALA A 65 6.10 -1.98 9.61
CA ALA A 65 7.36 -2.69 9.40
C ALA A 65 8.28 -2.62 10.64
N LEU A 66 8.43 -1.46 11.25
CA LEU A 66 9.19 -1.31 12.50
C LEU A 66 8.59 -2.14 13.63
N SER A 67 7.26 -2.24 13.76
CA SER A 67 6.64 -3.08 14.78
C SER A 67 7.01 -4.55 14.60
N VAL A 68 7.09 -5.05 13.36
CA VAL A 68 7.54 -6.41 13.05
C VAL A 68 9.03 -6.57 13.33
N LEU A 69 9.85 -5.60 12.93
CA LEU A 69 11.29 -5.59 13.23
C LEU A 69 11.57 -5.69 14.73
N TYR A 70 10.75 -5.04 15.55
CA TYR A 70 10.88 -5.03 17.02
C TYR A 70 10.08 -6.14 17.73
N GLY A 71 9.64 -7.17 16.99
CA GLY A 71 9.17 -8.43 17.59
C GLY A 71 7.67 -8.71 17.45
N ARG A 72 6.89 -7.92 16.70
CA ARG A 72 5.51 -8.31 16.39
C ARG A 72 5.53 -9.57 15.54
N GLN A 73 4.87 -10.60 15.99
CA GLN A 73 4.84 -11.93 15.37
C GLN A 73 3.88 -11.97 14.17
N ALA A 74 4.28 -11.30 13.06
CA ALA A 74 3.53 -11.31 11.81
C ALA A 74 3.90 -12.53 10.98
N ASP A 75 2.91 -13.28 10.50
CA ASP A 75 3.12 -14.39 9.56
C ASP A 75 3.37 -13.87 8.16
N VAL A 76 2.62 -12.82 7.78
CA VAL A 76 2.75 -12.14 6.50
C VAL A 76 2.75 -10.63 6.70
N VAL A 77 3.43 -9.94 5.80
CA VAL A 77 3.43 -8.49 5.69
C VAL A 77 2.90 -8.07 4.33
N THR A 78 2.05 -7.04 4.31
CA THR A 78 1.47 -6.46 3.10
C THR A 78 1.70 -4.96 3.18
N MET A 79 2.85 -4.52 2.63
CA MET A 79 3.36 -3.17 2.81
C MET A 79 3.03 -2.28 1.62
N ASN A 80 3.13 -1.00 1.80
CA ASN A 80 2.83 -0.05 0.75
C ASN A 80 4.03 0.18 -0.20
N HIS A 81 5.28 -0.02 0.27
CA HIS A 81 6.45 0.06 -0.59
C HIS A 81 7.57 -0.94 -0.22
N PRO A 82 8.45 -1.27 -1.18
CA PRO A 82 9.42 -2.37 -1.01
C PRO A 82 10.44 -2.15 0.10
N THR A 83 10.85 -0.91 0.37
CA THR A 83 11.90 -0.64 1.37
C THR A 83 11.49 -1.01 2.80
N ASP A 84 10.19 -1.08 3.08
CA ASP A 84 9.67 -1.58 4.36
C ASP A 84 9.94 -3.08 4.53
N ILE A 85 9.82 -3.87 3.46
CA ILE A 85 10.15 -5.30 3.48
C ILE A 85 11.68 -5.51 3.43
N ASP A 86 12.41 -4.69 2.65
CA ASP A 86 13.87 -4.69 2.62
C ASP A 86 14.46 -4.44 4.03
N LEU A 87 13.83 -3.57 4.83
CA LEU A 87 14.19 -3.34 6.23
C LEU A 87 14.11 -4.62 7.07
N LEU A 88 13.03 -5.40 6.91
CA LEU A 88 12.84 -6.68 7.61
C LEU A 88 13.83 -7.73 7.14
N ALA A 89 14.15 -7.77 5.85
CA ALA A 89 15.13 -8.69 5.28
C ALA A 89 16.56 -8.34 5.70
N GLN A 90 16.99 -7.09 5.51
CA GLN A 90 18.37 -6.67 5.67
C GLN A 90 18.76 -6.45 7.13
N ARG A 91 17.94 -5.76 7.91
CA ARG A 91 18.22 -5.46 9.32
C ARG A 91 17.66 -6.50 10.27
N GLY A 92 16.44 -6.95 10.02
CA GLY A 92 15.75 -7.92 10.88
C GLY A 92 16.21 -9.36 10.64
N LYS A 93 16.74 -9.67 9.45
CA LYS A 93 17.01 -11.05 9.00
C LYS A 93 15.80 -11.97 9.22
N LEU A 94 14.59 -11.40 9.06
CA LEU A 94 13.32 -12.09 9.29
C LEU A 94 12.84 -12.86 8.04
N LEU A 95 13.34 -12.50 6.87
CA LEU A 95 13.06 -13.13 5.58
C LEU A 95 14.27 -12.97 4.64
N PRO A 96 14.36 -13.76 3.55
CA PRO A 96 15.47 -13.67 2.60
C PRO A 96 15.47 -12.36 1.80
N GLU A 97 16.64 -11.87 1.40
CA GLU A 97 16.79 -10.63 0.61
C GLU A 97 16.20 -10.74 -0.80
N ASN A 98 16.06 -11.96 -1.34
CA ASN A 98 15.43 -12.22 -2.64
C ASN A 98 13.89 -12.34 -2.55
N TRP A 99 13.26 -11.85 -1.50
CA TRP A 99 11.81 -11.96 -1.26
C TRP A 99 10.95 -11.51 -2.45
N ARG A 100 11.42 -10.51 -3.21
CA ARG A 100 10.69 -9.96 -4.38
C ARG A 100 10.45 -10.97 -5.50
N THR A 101 11.31 -11.99 -5.61
CA THR A 101 11.23 -13.00 -6.67
C THR A 101 10.42 -14.24 -6.29
N ARG A 102 9.88 -14.28 -5.07
CA ARG A 102 9.20 -15.46 -4.52
C ARG A 102 7.73 -15.58 -4.92
N LEU A 103 7.12 -14.47 -5.32
CA LEU A 103 5.73 -14.40 -5.78
C LEU A 103 5.67 -13.61 -7.10
N PRO A 104 4.58 -13.77 -7.89
CA PRO A 104 4.45 -13.09 -9.18
C PRO A 104 4.50 -11.56 -9.06
N ASN A 105 4.82 -10.88 -10.17
CA ASN A 105 4.83 -9.42 -10.26
C ASN A 105 5.70 -8.73 -9.20
N SER A 106 6.90 -9.26 -8.95
CA SER A 106 7.80 -8.80 -7.89
C SER A 106 7.13 -8.78 -6.50
N SER A 107 6.34 -9.83 -6.23
CA SER A 107 5.55 -9.99 -5.00
C SER A 107 4.48 -8.92 -4.78
N SER A 108 3.91 -8.36 -5.86
CA SER A 108 2.87 -7.33 -5.78
C SER A 108 1.57 -7.82 -6.42
N PRO A 109 0.52 -8.14 -5.64
CA PRO A 109 -0.73 -8.73 -6.15
C PRO A 109 -1.65 -7.73 -6.84
N TYR A 110 -1.42 -6.45 -6.71
CA TYR A 110 -2.16 -5.37 -7.34
C TYR A 110 -1.27 -4.16 -7.58
N SER A 111 -1.78 -3.18 -8.30
CA SER A 111 -1.13 -1.89 -8.46
C SER A 111 -2.13 -0.74 -8.30
N THR A 112 -1.60 0.46 -8.15
CA THR A 112 -2.32 1.72 -8.19
C THR A 112 -1.41 2.79 -8.78
N THR A 113 -1.86 4.03 -8.83
CA THR A 113 -1.04 5.15 -9.29
C THR A 113 -1.37 6.40 -8.48
N VAL A 114 -0.56 7.44 -8.62
CA VAL A 114 -0.78 8.72 -7.95
C VAL A 114 -1.66 9.61 -8.83
N VAL A 115 -2.75 10.10 -8.27
CA VAL A 115 -3.71 11.00 -8.94
C VAL A 115 -4.12 12.13 -7.99
N PHE A 116 -4.95 13.05 -8.46
CA PHE A 116 -5.36 14.21 -7.68
C PHE A 116 -6.85 14.18 -7.38
N VAL A 117 -7.23 14.73 -6.22
CA VAL A 117 -8.62 15.07 -5.88
C VAL A 117 -8.72 16.58 -5.77
N VAL A 118 -9.69 17.15 -6.44
CA VAL A 118 -10.00 18.57 -6.37
C VAL A 118 -11.46 18.78 -5.92
N ARG A 119 -11.79 20.01 -5.49
CA ARG A 119 -13.16 20.39 -5.19
C ARG A 119 -14.00 20.37 -6.45
N LYS A 120 -15.32 20.11 -6.31
CA LYS A 120 -16.30 20.10 -7.41
C LYS A 120 -16.18 21.34 -8.28
N GLY A 121 -16.21 21.13 -9.59
CA GLY A 121 -16.06 22.19 -10.60
C GLY A 121 -14.62 22.68 -10.77
N ASN A 122 -13.65 22.07 -10.07
CA ASN A 122 -12.21 22.36 -10.19
C ASN A 122 -11.89 23.87 -10.21
N PRO A 123 -12.22 24.62 -9.15
CA PRO A 123 -12.14 26.10 -9.15
C PRO A 123 -10.73 26.62 -9.39
N LYS A 124 -9.70 25.84 -9.08
CA LYS A 124 -8.29 26.16 -9.31
C LYS A 124 -7.78 25.72 -10.68
N ARG A 125 -8.62 25.07 -11.50
CA ARG A 125 -8.27 24.59 -12.85
C ARG A 125 -7.02 23.72 -12.86
N ILE A 126 -6.94 22.76 -11.93
CA ILE A 126 -5.85 21.77 -11.86
C ILE A 126 -6.10 20.72 -12.96
N ARG A 127 -5.10 20.50 -13.84
CA ARG A 127 -5.18 19.55 -14.95
C ARG A 127 -4.01 18.57 -14.96
N ASP A 128 -2.84 19.05 -14.53
CA ASP A 128 -1.61 18.26 -14.53
C ASP A 128 -0.67 18.73 -13.39
N TRP A 129 0.42 18.04 -13.20
CA TRP A 129 1.45 18.35 -12.20
C TRP A 129 1.94 19.80 -12.22
N ASP A 130 2.09 20.41 -13.42
CA ASP A 130 2.53 21.80 -13.53
C ASP A 130 1.60 22.79 -12.83
N ASP A 131 0.31 22.49 -12.76
CA ASP A 131 -0.66 23.34 -12.07
C ASP A 131 -0.49 23.35 -10.56
N LEU A 132 0.08 22.26 -9.99
CA LEU A 132 0.35 22.15 -8.56
C LEU A 132 1.48 23.08 -8.09
N ALA A 133 2.38 23.45 -9.00
CA ALA A 133 3.52 24.33 -8.71
C ALA A 133 3.18 25.83 -8.86
N ARG A 134 1.93 26.18 -9.20
CA ARG A 134 1.49 27.59 -9.28
C ARG A 134 1.44 28.21 -7.89
N PRO A 135 1.91 29.46 -7.71
CA PRO A 135 1.82 30.17 -6.43
C PRO A 135 0.37 30.22 -5.90
N GLY A 136 0.19 29.98 -4.60
CA GLY A 136 -1.11 30.01 -3.94
C GLY A 136 -1.98 28.78 -4.17
N ILE A 137 -1.46 27.69 -4.73
CA ILE A 137 -2.12 26.38 -4.74
C ILE A 137 -1.69 25.59 -3.51
N GLN A 138 -2.64 25.36 -2.63
CA GLN A 138 -2.44 24.57 -1.41
C GLN A 138 -2.58 23.07 -1.72
N VAL A 139 -1.44 22.38 -1.79
CA VAL A 139 -1.39 20.95 -2.07
C VAL A 139 -1.32 20.17 -0.75
N ILE A 140 -2.27 19.26 -0.52
CA ILE A 140 -2.21 18.30 0.59
C ILE A 140 -1.47 17.06 0.12
N ILE A 141 -0.40 16.74 0.82
CA ILE A 141 0.42 15.55 0.62
C ILE A 141 0.76 14.89 1.96
N VAL A 142 1.04 13.62 1.93
CA VAL A 142 1.53 12.87 3.10
C VAL A 142 3.03 13.13 3.29
N ASP A 143 3.52 13.15 4.53
CA ASP A 143 4.95 13.30 4.83
C ASP A 143 5.76 12.12 4.21
N PRO A 144 6.69 12.40 3.28
CA PRO A 144 7.51 11.36 2.66
C PRO A 144 8.47 10.66 3.63
N LYS A 145 8.76 11.25 4.80
CA LYS A 145 9.55 10.58 5.85
C LYS A 145 8.73 9.56 6.64
N ALA A 146 7.42 9.82 6.78
CA ALA A 146 6.53 9.01 7.60
C ALA A 146 5.82 7.89 6.83
N SER A 147 5.59 8.08 5.53
CA SER A 147 4.71 7.19 4.74
C SER A 147 5.20 6.97 3.31
N GLY A 148 5.01 5.73 2.84
CA GLY A 148 5.22 5.39 1.45
C GLY A 148 4.33 6.18 0.49
N ASN A 149 3.08 6.52 0.85
CA ASN A 149 2.23 7.41 0.05
C ASN A 149 2.94 8.74 -0.25
N GLY A 150 3.52 9.37 0.77
CA GLY A 150 4.30 10.58 0.59
C GLY A 150 5.53 10.38 -0.31
N ARG A 151 6.25 9.25 -0.15
CA ARG A 151 7.40 8.92 -1.01
C ARG A 151 7.00 8.76 -2.47
N TYR A 152 5.93 8.03 -2.73
CA TYR A 152 5.40 7.87 -4.09
C TYR A 152 4.94 9.20 -4.68
N THR A 153 4.24 10.05 -3.93
CA THR A 153 3.81 11.38 -4.37
C THR A 153 5.00 12.28 -4.72
N TYR A 154 6.02 12.29 -3.84
CA TYR A 154 7.26 13.04 -4.07
C TYR A 154 7.98 12.57 -5.34
N LEU A 155 8.18 11.25 -5.48
CA LEU A 155 8.85 10.67 -6.66
C LEU A 155 8.02 10.83 -7.94
N ALA A 156 6.69 10.80 -7.84
CA ALA A 156 5.82 11.05 -8.99
C ALA A 156 5.98 12.48 -9.52
N ALA A 157 6.00 13.48 -8.65
CA ALA A 157 6.24 14.86 -9.01
C ALA A 157 7.66 15.08 -9.59
N TRP A 158 8.67 14.47 -8.98
CA TRP A 158 10.06 14.53 -9.47
C TRP A 158 10.20 13.87 -10.83
N GLY A 159 9.74 12.63 -10.96
CA GLY A 159 9.79 11.86 -12.19
C GLY A 159 9.00 12.47 -13.33
N TYR A 160 7.90 13.18 -13.05
CA TYR A 160 7.17 13.96 -14.04
C TYR A 160 8.09 14.94 -14.78
N LYS A 161 8.93 15.69 -14.05
CA LYS A 161 9.89 16.63 -14.68
C LYS A 161 10.97 15.91 -15.47
N LEU A 162 11.54 14.83 -14.93
CA LEU A 162 12.55 14.04 -15.65
C LEU A 162 11.99 13.43 -16.94
N GLN A 163 10.76 12.90 -16.91
CA GLN A 163 10.09 12.29 -18.06
C GLN A 163 9.72 13.30 -19.17
N ARG A 164 9.72 14.59 -18.84
CA ARG A 164 9.49 15.68 -19.80
C ARG A 164 10.79 16.36 -20.26
N GLY A 165 11.95 15.71 -20.07
CA GLY A 165 13.25 16.19 -20.50
C GLY A 165 13.90 17.19 -19.55
N GLY A 166 13.40 17.35 -18.33
CA GLY A 166 14.06 18.11 -17.28
C GLY A 166 15.20 17.34 -16.62
N ASP A 167 16.01 18.06 -15.86
CA ASP A 167 17.07 17.52 -15.01
C ASP A 167 16.69 17.52 -13.51
N ASP A 168 17.57 16.97 -12.65
CA ASP A 168 17.36 16.90 -11.21
C ASP A 168 17.26 18.27 -10.54
N ALA A 169 17.96 19.29 -11.05
CA ALA A 169 17.88 20.64 -10.50
C ALA A 169 16.51 21.27 -10.78
N GLN A 170 15.98 21.05 -11.97
CA GLN A 170 14.62 21.48 -12.36
C GLN A 170 13.56 20.70 -11.60
N ALA A 171 13.72 19.38 -11.44
CA ALA A 171 12.82 18.55 -10.65
C ALA A 171 12.79 18.98 -9.18
N LYS A 172 13.95 19.26 -8.57
CA LYS A 172 14.07 19.79 -7.21
C LYS A 172 13.33 21.12 -7.03
N LYS A 173 13.56 22.07 -7.96
CA LYS A 173 12.87 23.37 -7.96
C LYS A 173 11.35 23.19 -8.07
N PHE A 174 10.91 22.28 -8.92
CA PHE A 174 9.51 21.98 -9.16
C PHE A 174 8.83 21.39 -7.92
N VAL A 175 9.41 20.35 -7.32
CA VAL A 175 8.86 19.75 -6.09
C VAL A 175 8.85 20.77 -4.96
N LYS A 176 9.90 21.58 -4.84
CA LYS A 176 9.94 22.68 -3.86
C LYS A 176 8.79 23.66 -4.04
N ALA A 177 8.42 23.99 -5.29
CA ALA A 177 7.28 24.87 -5.57
C ALA A 177 5.96 24.23 -5.19
N ILE A 178 5.75 22.92 -5.46
CA ILE A 178 4.54 22.18 -5.07
C ILE A 178 4.35 22.21 -3.55
N VAL A 179 5.41 22.01 -2.77
CA VAL A 179 5.32 21.93 -1.30
C VAL A 179 5.41 23.29 -0.61
N ALA A 180 5.65 24.37 -1.35
CA ALA A 180 5.84 25.71 -0.78
C ALA A 180 4.61 26.17 0.02
N ASP A 181 3.42 25.96 -0.52
CA ASP A 181 2.14 26.36 0.04
C ASP A 181 1.38 25.15 0.66
N THR A 182 2.05 23.99 0.88
CA THR A 182 1.48 22.86 1.63
C THR A 182 1.18 23.28 3.07
N PRO A 183 -0.08 23.27 3.51
CA PRO A 183 -0.44 23.78 4.84
C PRO A 183 -0.04 22.84 5.97
N THR A 184 -0.06 21.53 5.72
CA THR A 184 0.29 20.49 6.70
C THR A 184 0.82 19.24 5.99
N PHE A 185 1.63 18.48 6.71
CA PHE A 185 2.11 17.16 6.29
C PHE A 185 1.52 16.10 7.22
N ASP A 186 0.52 15.38 6.74
CA ASP A 186 -0.07 14.28 7.49
C ASP A 186 0.87 13.05 7.49
N THR A 187 0.81 12.24 8.54
CA THR A 187 1.67 11.06 8.68
C THR A 187 1.17 9.83 7.91
N GLY A 188 -0.05 9.86 7.38
CA GLY A 188 -0.67 8.75 6.64
C GLY A 188 -1.75 9.20 5.66
N GLY A 189 -2.09 8.32 4.71
CA GLY A 189 -3.05 8.64 3.65
C GLY A 189 -4.43 9.02 4.17
N ARG A 190 -4.96 8.28 5.17
CA ARG A 190 -6.27 8.61 5.76
C ARG A 190 -6.28 9.95 6.48
N GLY A 191 -5.19 10.32 7.15
CA GLY A 191 -5.04 11.64 7.75
C GLY A 191 -5.13 12.75 6.71
N ALA A 192 -4.38 12.63 5.62
CA ALA A 192 -4.41 13.59 4.51
C ALA A 192 -5.81 13.66 3.85
N THR A 193 -6.49 12.53 3.69
CA THR A 193 -7.88 12.48 3.22
C THR A 193 -8.81 13.27 4.15
N MET A 194 -8.73 13.06 5.46
CA MET A 194 -9.54 13.78 6.46
C MET A 194 -9.24 15.30 6.47
N THR A 195 -7.95 15.66 6.41
CA THR A 195 -7.50 17.06 6.30
C THR A 195 -8.17 17.74 5.11
N PHE A 196 -8.17 17.06 3.95
CA PHE A 196 -8.78 17.60 2.74
C PHE A 196 -10.31 17.56 2.79
N THR A 197 -10.93 16.43 3.12
CA THR A 197 -12.39 16.24 2.98
C THR A 197 -13.18 16.80 4.16
N GLN A 198 -12.77 16.52 5.39
CA GLN A 198 -13.53 16.87 6.60
C GLN A 198 -13.15 18.24 7.14
N HIS A 199 -11.84 18.57 7.16
CA HIS A 199 -11.38 19.88 7.64
C HIS A 199 -11.43 20.97 6.57
N GLY A 200 -11.66 20.62 5.30
CA GLY A 200 -11.78 21.59 4.21
C GLY A 200 -10.47 22.27 3.84
N ILE A 201 -9.33 21.77 4.30
CA ILE A 201 -8.01 22.36 4.10
C ILE A 201 -7.44 21.94 2.73
N GLY A 202 -6.79 22.87 2.03
CA GLY A 202 -6.14 22.64 0.73
C GLY A 202 -7.06 22.76 -0.48
N ASP A 203 -6.44 22.99 -1.63
CA ASP A 203 -7.10 23.09 -2.94
C ASP A 203 -7.10 21.76 -3.69
N VAL A 204 -6.07 20.95 -3.47
CA VAL A 204 -5.87 19.66 -4.11
C VAL A 204 -5.23 18.67 -3.14
N LEU A 205 -5.73 17.45 -3.12
CA LEU A 205 -5.09 16.31 -2.44
C LEU A 205 -4.41 15.44 -3.48
N VAL A 206 -3.14 15.12 -3.27
CA VAL A 206 -2.38 14.16 -4.10
C VAL A 206 -2.29 12.85 -3.34
N THR A 207 -2.89 11.79 -3.89
CA THR A 207 -2.96 10.48 -3.22
C THR A 207 -3.08 9.33 -4.24
N PHE A 208 -3.29 8.11 -3.76
CA PHE A 208 -3.46 6.95 -4.62
C PHE A 208 -4.84 6.90 -5.27
N GLU A 209 -4.92 6.32 -6.47
CA GLU A 209 -6.14 6.18 -7.27
C GLU A 209 -7.28 5.49 -6.50
N ASN A 210 -6.98 4.45 -5.72
CA ASN A 210 -7.97 3.77 -4.90
C ASN A 210 -8.56 4.66 -3.79
N GLU A 211 -7.75 5.52 -3.18
CA GLU A 211 -8.23 6.51 -2.20
C GLU A 211 -9.15 7.53 -2.85
N VAL A 212 -8.79 8.00 -4.05
CA VAL A 212 -9.63 8.94 -4.82
C VAL A 212 -10.99 8.33 -5.13
N ALA A 213 -11.01 7.08 -5.59
CA ALA A 213 -12.24 6.36 -5.86
C ALA A 213 -13.09 6.17 -4.59
N SER A 214 -12.45 5.92 -3.44
CA SER A 214 -13.14 5.82 -2.15
C SER A 214 -13.71 7.17 -1.69
N ILE A 215 -13.00 8.28 -1.91
CA ILE A 215 -13.49 9.63 -1.59
C ILE A 215 -14.73 9.95 -2.45
N ILE A 216 -14.67 9.74 -3.77
CA ILE A 216 -15.75 10.08 -4.70
C ILE A 216 -16.94 9.15 -4.54
N GLY A 217 -16.72 7.87 -4.21
CA GLY A 217 -17.79 6.90 -3.97
C GLY A 217 -18.39 6.94 -2.57
N GLY A 218 -17.78 7.71 -1.64
CA GLY A 218 -18.21 7.82 -0.24
C GLY A 218 -19.23 8.95 -0.02
N GLU A 219 -19.60 9.14 1.25
CA GLU A 219 -20.48 10.22 1.69
C GLU A 219 -19.85 11.60 1.37
N GLY A 220 -20.63 12.48 0.72
CA GLY A 220 -20.16 13.80 0.28
C GLY A 220 -19.22 13.76 -0.92
N GLY A 221 -19.07 12.60 -1.58
CA GLY A 221 -18.18 12.41 -2.73
C GLY A 221 -18.54 13.26 -3.94
N GLU A 222 -19.80 13.69 -4.05
CA GLU A 222 -20.30 14.64 -5.08
C GLU A 222 -19.61 16.01 -5.01
N ASN A 223 -18.93 16.32 -3.91
CA ASN A 223 -18.19 17.57 -3.72
C ASN A 223 -16.76 17.52 -4.26
N TYR A 224 -16.34 16.40 -4.85
CA TYR A 224 -14.97 16.17 -5.31
C TYR A 224 -14.94 15.65 -6.76
N GLU A 225 -13.80 15.84 -7.40
CA GLU A 225 -13.48 15.33 -8.74
C GLU A 225 -12.08 14.75 -8.79
N ALA A 226 -11.93 13.62 -9.50
CA ALA A 226 -10.63 13.03 -9.79
C ALA A 226 -9.98 13.72 -10.98
N ILE A 227 -8.69 14.03 -10.87
CA ILE A 227 -7.86 14.51 -11.97
C ILE A 227 -6.72 13.51 -12.20
N TYR A 228 -6.70 12.92 -13.39
CA TYR A 228 -5.65 12.03 -13.82
C TYR A 228 -4.57 12.85 -14.54
N PRO A 229 -3.33 12.92 -14.02
CA PRO A 229 -2.27 13.66 -14.68
C PRO A 229 -1.82 12.98 -15.97
N SER A 230 -1.12 13.71 -16.84
CA SER A 230 -0.64 13.21 -18.13
C SER A 230 0.31 12.01 -18.02
N ILE A 231 1.05 11.92 -16.91
CA ILE A 231 1.92 10.80 -16.55
C ILE A 231 2.02 10.73 -15.03
N SER A 232 2.12 9.52 -14.49
CA SER A 232 2.26 9.29 -13.04
C SER A 232 3.20 8.13 -12.73
N LEU A 233 3.44 7.88 -11.44
CA LEU A 233 4.24 6.77 -10.96
C LEU A 233 3.37 5.53 -10.77
N LEU A 234 3.83 4.38 -11.27
CA LEU A 234 3.23 3.08 -10.96
C LEU A 234 3.56 2.71 -9.51
N VAL A 235 2.53 2.44 -8.73
CA VAL A 235 2.64 2.01 -7.33
C VAL A 235 2.32 0.52 -7.27
N GLU A 236 3.26 -0.26 -6.75
CA GLU A 236 3.19 -1.72 -6.67
C GLU A 236 3.40 -2.17 -5.23
N PRO A 237 2.33 -2.16 -4.39
CA PRO A 237 2.41 -2.55 -2.99
C PRO A 237 2.81 -4.03 -2.85
N PRO A 238 3.94 -4.33 -2.19
CA PRO A 238 4.44 -5.68 -2.10
C PRO A 238 3.91 -6.44 -0.89
N VAL A 239 3.96 -7.76 -0.99
CA VAL A 239 3.65 -8.69 0.09
C VAL A 239 4.81 -9.68 0.31
N ALA A 240 4.98 -10.15 1.53
CA ALA A 240 5.99 -11.16 1.83
C ALA A 240 5.62 -12.03 3.03
N LEU A 241 6.15 -13.25 3.00
CA LEU A 241 6.17 -14.15 4.13
C LEU A 241 7.27 -13.70 5.12
N VAL A 242 6.97 -13.72 6.41
CA VAL A 242 7.98 -13.47 7.45
C VAL A 242 8.55 -14.82 7.91
N ASP A 243 9.56 -15.31 7.17
CA ASP A 243 10.07 -16.68 7.24
C ASP A 243 10.39 -17.14 8.67
N LYS A 244 11.11 -16.32 9.43
CA LYS A 244 11.46 -16.66 10.82
C LYS A 244 10.23 -16.89 11.69
N VAL A 245 9.22 -16.04 11.56
CA VAL A 245 7.99 -16.13 12.38
C VAL A 245 7.16 -17.36 11.99
N VAL A 246 6.97 -17.60 10.70
CA VAL A 246 6.15 -18.76 10.27
C VAL A 246 6.82 -20.10 10.58
N ASP A 247 8.17 -20.15 10.63
CA ASP A 247 8.89 -21.35 11.04
C ASP A 247 8.78 -21.57 12.56
N GLU A 248 8.95 -20.52 13.38
CA GLU A 248 8.78 -20.59 14.84
C GLU A 248 7.35 -20.96 15.23
N ARG A 249 6.36 -20.50 14.48
CA ARG A 249 4.92 -20.74 14.73
C ARG A 249 4.36 -21.97 14.03
N ASN A 250 5.13 -22.62 13.14
CA ASN A 250 4.68 -23.74 12.30
C ASN A 250 3.44 -23.37 11.42
N THR A 251 3.41 -22.13 10.89
CA THR A 251 2.31 -21.58 10.08
C THR A 251 2.70 -21.37 8.60
N ARG A 252 3.86 -21.85 8.18
CA ARG A 252 4.43 -21.59 6.84
C ARG A 252 3.47 -22.02 5.72
N GLU A 253 2.90 -23.22 5.79
CA GLU A 253 2.01 -23.74 4.76
C GLU A 253 0.77 -22.84 4.59
N GLN A 254 0.16 -22.46 5.68
CA GLN A 254 -1.03 -21.63 5.72
C GLN A 254 -0.74 -20.21 5.23
N ALA A 255 0.37 -19.63 5.68
CA ALA A 255 0.80 -18.29 5.28
C ALA A 255 1.16 -18.23 3.79
N GLN A 256 1.81 -19.27 3.25
CA GLN A 256 2.10 -19.37 1.82
C GLN A 256 0.80 -19.53 1.01
N ALA A 257 -0.14 -20.37 1.47
CA ALA A 257 -1.44 -20.50 0.85
C ALA A 257 -2.21 -19.17 0.82
N TYR A 258 -2.17 -18.40 1.92
CA TYR A 258 -2.77 -17.07 2.00
C TYR A 258 -2.16 -16.10 0.99
N LEU A 259 -0.83 -16.03 0.89
CA LEU A 259 -0.18 -15.16 -0.08
C LEU A 259 -0.46 -15.58 -1.52
N ASN A 260 -0.42 -16.88 -1.83
CA ASN A 260 -0.74 -17.38 -3.17
C ASN A 260 -2.18 -17.06 -3.57
N TYR A 261 -3.11 -17.08 -2.62
CA TYR A 261 -4.51 -16.75 -2.85
C TYR A 261 -4.72 -15.33 -3.41
N LEU A 262 -3.83 -14.38 -3.10
CA LEU A 262 -3.93 -13.00 -3.60
C LEU A 262 -3.92 -12.90 -5.14
N TRP A 263 -3.42 -13.93 -5.84
CA TRP A 263 -3.46 -14.04 -7.32
C TRP A 263 -4.58 -14.94 -7.84
N SER A 264 -5.46 -15.47 -6.99
CA SER A 264 -6.65 -16.18 -7.45
C SER A 264 -7.65 -15.23 -8.13
N SER A 265 -8.51 -15.74 -8.99
CA SER A 265 -9.53 -14.93 -9.65
C SER A 265 -10.46 -14.26 -8.65
N GLU A 266 -10.81 -14.95 -7.56
CA GLU A 266 -11.65 -14.42 -6.49
C GLU A 266 -10.99 -13.22 -5.80
N ALA A 267 -9.72 -13.36 -5.39
CA ALA A 267 -8.98 -12.27 -4.76
C ALA A 267 -8.78 -11.09 -5.73
N GLN A 268 -8.47 -11.37 -6.99
CA GLN A 268 -8.29 -10.33 -8.01
C GLN A 268 -9.60 -9.57 -8.30
N GLN A 269 -10.75 -10.24 -8.21
CA GLN A 269 -12.05 -9.56 -8.31
C GLN A 269 -12.32 -8.67 -7.08
N ILE A 270 -11.98 -9.13 -5.87
CA ILE A 270 -12.07 -8.32 -4.65
C ILE A 270 -11.15 -7.10 -4.75
N ILE A 271 -9.91 -7.27 -5.21
CA ILE A 271 -8.96 -6.19 -5.45
C ILE A 271 -9.54 -5.13 -6.39
N ALA A 272 -10.15 -5.55 -7.51
CA ALA A 272 -10.78 -4.62 -8.46
C ALA A 272 -12.00 -3.89 -7.84
N ASN A 273 -12.78 -4.57 -7.00
CA ASN A 273 -13.90 -3.96 -6.28
C ASN A 273 -13.46 -2.88 -5.30
N HIS A 274 -12.28 -3.04 -4.68
CA HIS A 274 -11.65 -2.03 -3.82
C HIS A 274 -10.82 -0.98 -4.57
N ASN A 275 -11.10 -0.80 -5.89
CA ASN A 275 -10.50 0.23 -6.74
C ASN A 275 -8.95 0.14 -6.86
N LEU A 276 -8.39 -1.05 -6.67
CA LEU A 276 -7.00 -1.36 -6.96
C LEU A 276 -6.91 -2.10 -8.30
N ARG A 277 -5.89 -1.81 -9.09
CA ARG A 277 -5.69 -2.42 -10.42
C ARG A 277 -5.24 -3.86 -10.25
N PRO A 278 -6.08 -4.87 -10.59
CA PRO A 278 -5.71 -6.28 -10.47
C PRO A 278 -4.60 -6.64 -11.47
N ARG A 279 -3.86 -7.72 -11.17
CA ARG A 279 -2.85 -8.28 -12.08
C ARG A 279 -3.46 -9.19 -13.15
N ASP A 280 -4.65 -9.70 -12.91
CA ASP A 280 -5.41 -10.45 -13.91
C ASP A 280 -5.91 -9.51 -15.00
N ALA A 281 -5.42 -9.68 -16.23
CA ALA A 281 -5.73 -8.81 -17.36
C ALA A 281 -7.21 -8.89 -17.77
N THR A 282 -7.86 -10.06 -17.60
CA THR A 282 -9.27 -10.24 -17.90
C THR A 282 -10.14 -9.46 -16.93
N ILE A 283 -9.84 -9.58 -15.63
CA ILE A 283 -10.55 -8.84 -14.58
C ILE A 283 -10.30 -7.33 -14.73
N LEU A 284 -9.06 -6.92 -15.01
CA LEU A 284 -8.75 -5.51 -15.26
C LEU A 284 -9.57 -4.94 -16.45
N ALA A 285 -9.67 -5.71 -17.54
CA ALA A 285 -10.47 -5.29 -18.70
C ALA A 285 -11.98 -5.18 -18.38
N MET A 286 -12.53 -6.10 -17.58
CA MET A 286 -13.92 -6.04 -17.10
C MET A 286 -14.20 -4.78 -16.26
N HIS A 287 -13.20 -4.24 -15.58
CA HIS A 287 -13.30 -3.03 -14.76
C HIS A 287 -12.72 -1.77 -15.44
N SER A 288 -12.53 -1.77 -16.75
CA SER A 288 -11.89 -0.67 -17.50
C SER A 288 -12.52 0.71 -17.27
N ALA A 289 -13.82 0.78 -16.99
CA ALA A 289 -14.49 2.04 -16.64
C ALA A 289 -14.01 2.65 -15.31
N LYS A 290 -13.53 1.82 -14.36
CA LYS A 290 -12.98 2.27 -13.08
C LYS A 290 -11.51 2.70 -13.20
N PHE A 291 -10.77 2.17 -14.16
CA PHE A 291 -9.33 2.35 -14.31
C PHE A 291 -8.99 3.03 -15.65
N PRO A 292 -9.12 4.37 -15.73
CA PRO A 292 -8.73 5.10 -16.93
C PRO A 292 -7.27 4.79 -17.33
N ALA A 293 -7.02 4.78 -18.63
CA ALA A 293 -5.67 4.65 -19.13
C ALA A 293 -4.82 5.86 -18.70
N ILE A 294 -3.71 5.60 -18.04
CA ILE A 294 -2.75 6.61 -17.62
C ILE A 294 -1.33 6.14 -17.97
N LYS A 295 -0.53 7.03 -18.53
CA LYS A 295 0.88 6.74 -18.75
C LYS A 295 1.60 6.70 -17.41
N THR A 296 2.34 5.61 -17.14
CA THR A 296 3.09 5.47 -15.90
C THR A 296 4.58 5.19 -16.16
N PHE A 297 5.40 5.49 -15.16
CA PHE A 297 6.80 5.07 -15.05
C PHE A 297 7.02 4.38 -13.69
N THR A 298 8.09 3.60 -13.57
CA THR A 298 8.47 2.95 -12.32
C THR A 298 9.66 3.65 -11.64
N VAL A 299 9.86 3.37 -10.36
CA VAL A 299 11.03 3.86 -9.61
C VAL A 299 12.33 3.29 -10.21
N GLU A 300 12.28 2.05 -10.69
CA GLU A 300 13.41 1.40 -11.35
C GLU A 300 13.81 2.12 -12.64
N GLN A 301 12.83 2.51 -13.47
CA GLN A 301 13.08 3.16 -14.76
C GLN A 301 13.68 4.56 -14.60
N VAL A 302 13.21 5.33 -13.63
CA VAL A 302 13.53 6.77 -13.52
C VAL A 302 14.63 7.04 -12.50
N PHE A 303 14.62 6.31 -11.38
CA PHE A 303 15.52 6.57 -10.25
C PHE A 303 16.61 5.51 -10.09
N GLY A 304 16.59 4.45 -10.90
CA GLY A 304 17.51 3.31 -10.78
C GLY A 304 17.21 2.42 -9.57
N GLY A 305 15.97 2.40 -9.13
CA GLY A 305 15.43 1.55 -8.08
C GLY A 305 15.28 2.22 -6.71
N TRP A 306 14.56 1.54 -5.84
CA TRP A 306 14.19 2.06 -4.52
C TRP A 306 15.39 2.34 -3.63
N ALA A 307 16.41 1.48 -3.62
CA ALA A 307 17.61 1.69 -2.79
C ALA A 307 18.31 3.01 -3.14
N LYS A 308 18.44 3.32 -4.43
CA LYS A 308 19.03 4.58 -4.88
C LYS A 308 18.13 5.78 -4.59
N ALA A 309 16.82 5.65 -4.82
CA ALA A 309 15.87 6.70 -4.49
C ALA A 309 15.87 7.01 -2.98
N GLU A 310 15.90 5.97 -2.13
CA GLU A 310 15.99 6.11 -0.67
C GLU A 310 17.25 6.90 -0.27
N GLN A 311 18.42 6.47 -0.76
CA GLN A 311 19.70 7.09 -0.43
C GLN A 311 19.81 8.53 -0.93
N THR A 312 19.24 8.85 -2.09
CA THR A 312 19.33 10.19 -2.67
C THR A 312 18.35 11.16 -2.01
N HIS A 313 17.13 10.70 -1.75
CA HIS A 313 16.03 11.60 -1.42
C HIS A 313 15.59 11.52 0.04
N PHE A 314 15.57 10.33 0.67
CA PHE A 314 14.82 10.12 1.91
C PHE A 314 15.65 9.86 3.17
N ILE A 315 16.95 9.58 3.05
CA ILE A 315 17.85 9.52 4.22
C ILE A 315 17.94 10.88 4.91
N ASP A 316 18.41 10.90 6.14
CA ASP A 316 18.70 12.16 6.84
C ASP A 316 19.78 12.94 6.11
N GLY A 317 19.50 14.22 5.85
CA GLY A 317 20.34 15.07 5.01
C GLY A 317 20.17 14.85 3.50
N GLY A 318 19.26 13.97 3.07
CA GLY A 318 18.92 13.79 1.66
C GLY A 318 18.16 14.97 1.06
N THR A 319 17.90 14.89 -0.25
CA THR A 319 17.30 16.00 -1.02
C THR A 319 15.95 16.47 -0.46
N LEU A 320 15.15 15.58 0.12
CA LEU A 320 13.88 15.95 0.76
C LEU A 320 14.09 16.95 1.92
N ASP A 321 15.13 16.78 2.75
CA ASP A 321 15.41 17.65 3.89
C ASP A 321 15.82 19.08 3.44
N GLU A 322 16.35 19.22 2.23
CA GLU A 322 16.64 20.52 1.62
C GLU A 322 15.39 21.22 1.07
N ILE A 323 14.38 20.43 0.66
CA ILE A 323 13.11 20.92 0.11
C ILE A 323 12.11 21.24 1.22
N VAL A 324 11.95 20.34 2.18
CA VAL A 324 11.01 20.44 3.30
C VAL A 324 11.78 20.37 4.62
N PRO A 325 12.11 21.49 5.24
CA PRO A 325 12.80 21.51 6.52
C PRO A 325 12.02 20.76 7.62
N LYS A 326 12.75 20.08 8.52
CA LYS A 326 12.16 19.27 9.63
C LYS A 326 11.12 20.03 10.47
N LYS A 327 11.27 21.36 10.59
CA LYS A 327 10.32 22.21 11.34
C LYS A 327 8.92 22.32 10.70
N ARG A 328 8.76 21.91 9.43
CA ARG A 328 7.48 21.97 8.69
C ARG A 328 6.78 20.61 8.61
N ARG A 329 7.44 19.56 8.99
CA ARG A 329 6.92 18.16 8.97
C ARG A 329 6.50 17.69 10.35
#